data_5008ee26ebfbfc3d6339a427c49805b7
#
_entry.id   5008ee26ebfbfc3d6339a427c49805b7
#
_cell.length_a   1.000
_cell.length_b   1.000
_cell.length_c   1.000
_cell.angle_alpha   90.00
_cell.angle_beta   90.00
_cell.angle_gamma   90.00
#
_symmetry.space_group_name_H-M   'P 1'
#
loop_
_entity.id
_entity.type
_entity.pdbx_description
1 polymer ?
#
loop_
_entity_poly.entity_id
_entity_poly.type
_entity_poly.pdbx_seq_one_letter_code
_entity_poly.pdbx_strand_id
1 'polypeptide(L)'
;DNLKLNNVTQTLTVNQTPVNVTEKEFQLLKLLVENKGTTLKKEYLFNRIWGSNSESEPQTLTVHIKWLREKIEQDSKKPKHIITVWGTGYRYE
;
A
#
# COMPACT_ATOMS: atom_id res chain seq x y z
N ASP A 1 7.10 -10.57 9.57
CA ASP A 1 5.64 -10.64 9.50
C ASP A 1 5.20 -11.43 8.28
N ASN A 2 4.18 -12.22 8.46
CA ASN A 2 3.68 -13.07 7.39
C ASN A 2 2.47 -12.41 6.73
N LEU A 3 2.70 -11.77 5.61
CA LEU A 3 1.68 -11.07 4.84
C LEU A 3 1.28 -11.92 3.64
N LYS A 4 -0.01 -12.19 3.50
CA LYS A 4 -0.53 -12.94 2.36
C LYS A 4 -1.65 -12.18 1.68
N LEU A 5 -1.53 -12.05 0.37
CA LEU A 5 -2.55 -11.42 -0.47
C LEU A 5 -3.17 -12.50 -1.36
N ASN A 6 -4.50 -12.55 -1.38
CA ASN A 6 -5.22 -13.42 -2.28
C ASN A 6 -5.84 -12.59 -3.40
N ASN A 7 -5.31 -12.72 -4.61
CA ASN A 7 -5.73 -11.90 -5.75
C ASN A 7 -7.14 -12.23 -6.23
N VAL A 8 -7.58 -13.47 -6.02
CA VAL A 8 -8.90 -13.89 -6.48
C VAL A 8 -9.99 -13.28 -5.60
N THR A 9 -9.81 -13.36 -4.29
CA THR A 9 -10.80 -12.85 -3.34
C THR A 9 -10.51 -11.42 -2.91
N GLN A 10 -9.34 -10.89 -3.27
CA GLN A 10 -8.85 -9.56 -2.85
C GLN A 10 -8.86 -9.42 -1.34
N THR A 11 -8.35 -10.45 -0.67
CA THR A 11 -8.28 -10.49 0.79
C THR A 11 -6.84 -10.48 1.26
N LEU A 12 -6.66 -9.99 2.48
CA LEU A 12 -5.36 -9.84 3.11
C LEU A 12 -5.36 -10.56 4.46
N THR A 13 -4.28 -11.32 4.71
CA THR A 13 -4.03 -11.85 6.05
C THR A 13 -2.67 -11.37 6.52
N VAL A 14 -2.59 -11.03 7.79
CA VAL A 14 -1.34 -10.63 8.45
C VAL A 14 -1.14 -11.57 9.63
N ASN A 15 -0.05 -12.33 9.61
CA ASN A 15 0.25 -13.35 10.62
C ASN A 15 -0.94 -14.28 10.83
N GLN A 16 -1.53 -14.73 9.71
CA GLN A 16 -2.67 -15.66 9.68
C GLN A 16 -4.00 -15.06 10.16
N THR A 17 -4.03 -13.77 10.44
CA THR A 17 -5.25 -13.09 10.85
C THR A 17 -5.82 -12.30 9.67
N PRO A 18 -7.09 -12.54 9.30
CA PRO A 18 -7.71 -11.78 8.23
C PRO A 18 -7.81 -10.30 8.60
N VAL A 19 -7.51 -9.43 7.62
CA VAL A 19 -7.56 -7.99 7.79
C VAL A 19 -8.44 -7.41 6.71
N ASN A 20 -9.42 -6.59 7.10
CA ASN A 20 -10.30 -5.95 6.15
C ASN A 20 -9.59 -4.80 5.46
N VAL A 21 -9.64 -4.80 4.14
CA VAL A 21 -9.07 -3.72 3.32
C VAL A 21 -10.09 -3.33 2.26
N THR A 22 -10.08 -2.06 1.87
CA THR A 22 -10.86 -1.61 0.73
C THR A 22 -10.19 -2.07 -0.55
N GLU A 23 -10.93 -1.99 -1.66
CA GLU A 23 -10.37 -2.36 -2.96
C GLU A 23 -9.13 -1.54 -3.29
N LYS A 24 -9.17 -0.24 -3.04
CA LYS A 24 -8.02 0.64 -3.31
C LYS A 24 -6.83 0.32 -2.43
N GLU A 25 -7.08 0.04 -1.15
CA GLU A 25 -6.00 -0.39 -0.24
C GLU A 25 -5.36 -1.68 -0.72
N PHE A 26 -6.17 -2.64 -1.12
CA PHE A 26 -5.66 -3.91 -1.61
C PHE A 26 -4.82 -3.73 -2.87
N GLN A 27 -5.34 -2.99 -3.85
CA GLN A 27 -4.64 -2.75 -5.10
C GLN A 27 -3.31 -2.02 -4.88
N LEU A 28 -3.31 -1.03 -3.98
CA LEU A 28 -2.10 -0.28 -3.66
C LEU A 28 -1.05 -1.17 -3.01
N LEU A 29 -1.45 -1.96 -2.03
CA LEU A 29 -0.54 -2.87 -1.35
C LEU A 29 0.00 -3.93 -2.31
N LYS A 30 -0.87 -4.48 -3.16
CA LYS A 30 -0.46 -5.47 -4.16
C LYS A 30 0.60 -4.90 -5.08
N LEU A 31 0.41 -3.68 -5.57
CA LEU A 31 1.37 -3.03 -6.46
C LEU A 31 2.72 -2.85 -5.77
N LEU A 32 2.71 -2.43 -4.52
CA LEU A 32 3.93 -2.26 -3.75
C LEU A 32 4.65 -3.59 -3.53
N VAL A 33 3.91 -4.62 -3.15
CA VAL A 33 4.48 -5.95 -2.87
C VAL A 33 5.06 -6.58 -4.15
N GLU A 34 4.36 -6.46 -5.27
CA GLU A 34 4.84 -6.99 -6.55
C GLU A 34 6.14 -6.33 -7.00
N ASN A 35 6.40 -5.12 -6.51
CA ASN A 35 7.61 -4.37 -6.83
C ASN A 35 8.52 -4.23 -5.61
N LYS A 36 8.52 -5.22 -4.75
CA LYS A 36 9.32 -5.23 -3.53
C LYS A 36 10.77 -4.86 -3.82
N GLY A 37 11.32 -3.94 -3.03
CA GLY A 37 12.68 -3.47 -3.19
C GLY A 37 12.84 -2.32 -4.17
N THR A 38 11.79 -1.98 -4.92
CA THR A 38 11.83 -0.89 -5.90
C THR A 38 11.04 0.29 -5.38
N THR A 39 11.62 1.48 -5.43
CA THR A 39 10.93 2.71 -5.05
C THR A 39 9.99 3.11 -6.18
N LEU A 40 8.71 3.25 -5.85
CA LEU A 40 7.69 3.67 -6.80
C LEU A 40 7.31 5.12 -6.52
N LYS A 41 7.29 5.92 -7.58
CA LYS A 41 6.98 7.35 -7.47
C LYS A 41 5.52 7.54 -7.06
N LYS A 42 5.27 8.60 -6.30
CA LYS A 42 3.90 8.92 -5.84
C LYS A 42 2.94 9.07 -7.02
N GLU A 43 3.35 9.75 -8.08
CA GLU A 43 2.53 9.97 -9.26
C GLU A 43 2.19 8.64 -9.94
N TYR A 44 3.18 7.76 -10.04
CA TYR A 44 2.98 6.43 -10.63
C TYR A 44 1.95 5.64 -9.83
N LEU A 45 2.10 5.60 -8.50
CA LEU A 45 1.18 4.89 -7.62
C LEU A 45 -0.24 5.47 -7.73
N PHE A 46 -0.34 6.79 -7.67
CA PHE A 46 -1.65 7.44 -7.76
C PHE A 46 -2.33 7.14 -9.09
N ASN A 47 -1.61 7.29 -10.19
CA ASN A 47 -2.19 7.08 -11.52
C ASN A 47 -2.58 5.63 -11.75
N ARG A 48 -1.81 4.67 -11.23
CA ARG A 48 -2.12 3.25 -11.39
C ARG A 48 -3.36 2.83 -10.60
N ILE A 49 -3.58 3.42 -9.44
CA ILE A 49 -4.67 3.01 -8.55
C ILE A 49 -5.94 3.84 -8.78
N TRP A 50 -5.81 5.15 -8.96
CA TRP A 50 -6.95 6.04 -9.14
C TRP A 50 -7.17 6.49 -10.57
N GLY A 51 -6.14 6.45 -11.40
CA GLY A 51 -6.21 6.87 -12.79
C GLY A 51 -5.83 8.33 -12.97
N SER A 52 -5.25 8.65 -14.15
CA SER A 52 -4.75 10.00 -14.43
C SER A 52 -5.87 11.04 -14.56
N ASN A 53 -7.11 10.60 -14.81
CA ASN A 53 -8.27 11.49 -14.93
C ASN A 53 -9.14 11.46 -13.68
N SER A 54 -8.62 10.97 -12.58
CA SER A 54 -9.36 10.87 -11.33
C SER A 54 -9.60 12.26 -10.74
N GLU A 55 -10.79 12.45 -10.14
CA GLU A 55 -11.11 13.64 -9.38
C GLU A 55 -10.55 13.59 -7.96
N SER A 56 -9.99 12.45 -7.57
CA SER A 56 -9.36 12.31 -6.26
C SER A 56 -8.11 13.17 -6.17
N GLU A 57 -7.87 13.70 -4.98
CA GLU A 57 -6.69 14.53 -4.74
C GLU A 57 -5.46 13.66 -4.42
N PRO A 58 -4.25 14.17 -4.70
CA PRO A 58 -3.02 13.41 -4.43
C PRO A 58 -2.87 12.98 -2.98
N GLN A 59 -3.42 13.72 -2.03
CA GLN A 59 -3.38 13.35 -0.62
C GLN A 59 -4.07 12.03 -0.33
N THR A 60 -4.96 11.59 -1.22
CA THR A 60 -5.64 10.30 -1.09
C THR A 60 -4.64 9.17 -0.99
N LEU A 61 -3.55 9.23 -1.75
CA LEU A 61 -2.48 8.23 -1.67
C LEU A 61 -1.87 8.19 -0.27
N THR A 62 -1.51 9.35 0.26
CA THR A 62 -0.89 9.44 1.59
C THR A 62 -1.81 8.86 2.67
N VAL A 63 -3.10 9.14 2.58
CA VAL A 63 -4.08 8.62 3.53
C VAL A 63 -4.17 7.10 3.45
N HIS A 64 -4.18 6.55 2.22
CA HIS A 64 -4.23 5.10 2.03
C HIS A 64 -2.98 4.41 2.54
N ILE A 65 -1.81 5.02 2.36
CA ILE A 65 -0.55 4.51 2.91
C ILE A 65 -0.64 4.47 4.44
N LYS A 66 -1.17 5.53 5.05
CA LYS A 66 -1.37 5.57 6.51
C LYS A 66 -2.27 4.43 6.97
N TRP A 67 -3.40 4.23 6.30
CA TRP A 67 -4.34 3.17 6.67
C TRP A 67 -3.72 1.79 6.50
N LEU A 68 -2.98 1.57 5.43
CA LEU A 68 -2.28 0.30 5.22
C LEU A 68 -1.26 0.03 6.32
N ARG A 69 -0.49 1.05 6.70
CA ARG A 69 0.49 0.90 7.78
C ARG A 69 -0.19 0.51 9.09
N GLU A 70 -1.33 1.11 9.38
CA GLU A 70 -2.09 0.76 10.58
C GLU A 70 -2.55 -0.69 10.58
N LYS A 71 -2.76 -1.25 9.39
CA LYS A 71 -3.28 -2.62 9.23
C LYS A 71 -2.18 -3.69 9.16
N ILE A 72 -1.02 -3.37 8.60
CA ILE A 72 0.01 -4.38 8.33
C ILE A 72 1.28 -4.21 9.15
N GLU A 73 1.59 -3.01 9.63
CA GLU A 73 2.82 -2.79 10.40
C GLU A 73 2.57 -3.11 11.87
N GLN A 74 3.59 -3.64 12.52
CA GLN A 74 3.52 -3.87 13.95
C GLN A 74 3.36 -2.55 14.71
N ASP A 75 4.10 -1.52 14.25
CA ASP A 75 3.98 -0.15 14.75
C ASP A 75 3.91 0.76 13.53
N SER A 76 2.74 1.36 13.30
CA SER A 76 2.51 2.20 12.12
C SER A 76 3.40 3.45 12.10
N LYS A 77 3.90 3.87 13.25
CA LYS A 77 4.78 5.03 13.35
C LYS A 77 6.23 4.68 13.04
N LYS A 78 6.58 3.39 13.07
CA LYS A 78 7.91 2.88 12.74
C LYS A 78 7.78 1.77 11.71
N PRO A 79 7.33 2.12 10.48
CA PRO A 79 7.05 1.11 9.48
C PRO A 79 8.32 0.39 9.03
N LYS A 80 8.19 -0.94 8.87
CA LYS A 80 9.29 -1.78 8.40
C LYS A 80 9.02 -2.30 6.98
N HIS A 81 7.77 -2.29 6.54
CA HIS A 81 7.37 -2.82 5.24
C HIS A 81 7.13 -1.74 4.21
N ILE A 82 6.28 -0.76 4.53
CA ILE A 82 6.02 0.35 3.61
C ILE A 82 6.89 1.52 4.04
N ILE A 83 7.98 1.71 3.31
CA ILE A 83 9.00 2.72 3.63
C ILE A 83 8.76 3.96 2.79
N THR A 84 8.79 5.13 3.41
CA THR A 84 8.75 6.41 2.70
C THR A 84 10.14 6.73 2.18
N VAL A 85 10.23 6.96 0.88
CA VAL A 85 11.47 7.47 0.27
C VAL A 85 11.23 8.95 0.01
N TRP A 86 11.76 9.79 0.90
CA TRP A 86 11.49 11.22 0.90
C TRP A 86 11.84 11.87 -0.43
N GLY A 87 10.90 12.67 -0.93
CA GLY A 87 11.07 13.36 -2.21
C GLY A 87 10.77 12.50 -3.43
N THR A 88 10.51 11.20 -3.26
CA THR A 88 10.28 10.29 -4.39
C THR A 88 8.95 9.54 -4.29
N GLY A 89 8.80 8.71 -3.27
CA GLY A 89 7.60 7.91 -3.15
C GLY A 89 7.70 6.88 -2.05
N TYR A 90 7.32 5.65 -2.36
CA TYR A 90 7.27 4.56 -1.37
C TYR A 90 7.93 3.29 -1.93
N ARG A 91 8.44 2.48 -1.00
CA ARG A 91 9.06 1.21 -1.35
C ARG A 91 8.60 0.15 -0.34
N TYR A 92 8.23 -1.03 -0.84
CA TYR A 92 7.92 -2.15 0.03
C TYR A 92 9.21 -2.94 0.30
N GLU A 93 9.46 -3.22 1.57
CA GLU A 93 10.65 -3.97 1.99
C GLU A 93 10.30 -5.32 2.53
#